data_72003a6266ceb7083db2a2a11742ade7
#
_entry.id   72003a6266ceb7083db2a2a11742ade7
#
_cell.length_a   1.000
_cell.length_b   1.000
_cell.length_c   1.000
_cell.angle_alpha   90.00
_cell.angle_beta   90.00
_cell.angle_gamma   90.00
#
_symmetry.space_group_name_H-M   'P 1'
#
loop_
_entity.id
_entity.type
_entity.pdbx_description
1 polymer ?
#
loop_
_entity_poly.entity_id
_entity_poly.type
_entity_poly.pdbx_seq_one_letter_code
_entity_poly.pdbx_strand_id
1 'polypeptide(L)'
;MTVHPRALDYPASFLDGPIPDEAELTAGSRVEPGRRHGFFTDTTLCIGCKACEVACKEWNLLPADDLGLRGTSYDNTGDLGATTWRHVHFIEQLSNGDGARVTKMTPFQSNWLMMSDVCKHCSPAPCLEACPTGAIFRTEFDTVVVQQDICNGCGYCMPACPFGVVEVSLEDGKAHKCTLCYDRLKGGFEPACAKACPTDSIRCATIAIVSRPRLNWTRTRA
;
A
#
# COMPACT_ATOMS: atom_id res chain seq x y z
N MET A 1 -25.10 15.11 -9.51
CA MET A 1 -23.83 14.46 -9.82
C MET A 1 -22.73 15.42 -9.42
N THR A 2 -22.19 15.31 -8.22
CA THR A 2 -21.05 16.12 -7.77
C THR A 2 -19.79 15.38 -8.22
N VAL A 3 -19.14 15.94 -9.25
CA VAL A 3 -17.83 15.50 -9.69
C VAL A 3 -16.85 15.77 -8.54
N HIS A 4 -16.34 14.74 -7.90
CA HIS A 4 -15.26 14.90 -6.93
C HIS A 4 -14.05 15.50 -7.66
N PRO A 5 -13.39 16.52 -7.12
CA PRO A 5 -12.17 17.07 -7.72
C PRO A 5 -11.13 15.94 -7.80
N ARG A 6 -10.62 15.73 -8.99
CA ARG A 6 -9.58 14.74 -9.26
C ARG A 6 -8.29 15.17 -8.54
N ALA A 7 -7.46 14.20 -8.17
CA ALA A 7 -6.16 14.39 -7.51
C ALA A 7 -5.18 15.34 -8.27
N LEU A 8 -5.58 15.84 -9.46
CA LEU A 8 -4.83 16.81 -10.26
C LEU A 8 -5.30 18.25 -10.07
N ASP A 9 -6.42 18.50 -9.36
CA ASP A 9 -6.99 19.83 -9.13
C ASP A 9 -6.62 20.40 -7.74
N TYR A 10 -5.52 19.91 -7.14
CA TYR A 10 -5.02 20.52 -5.91
C TYR A 10 -4.63 21.96 -6.18
N PRO A 11 -5.19 22.93 -5.42
CA PRO A 11 -4.77 24.31 -5.53
C PRO A 11 -3.26 24.42 -5.27
N ALA A 12 -2.59 25.31 -6.00
CA ALA A 12 -1.15 25.55 -5.86
C ALA A 12 -0.71 25.81 -4.40
N SER A 13 -1.64 26.28 -3.54
CA SER A 13 -1.45 26.43 -2.10
C SER A 13 -1.15 25.12 -1.34
N PHE A 14 -1.41 23.94 -1.92
CA PHE A 14 -1.04 22.68 -1.31
C PHE A 14 0.46 22.36 -1.48
N LEU A 15 1.11 23.00 -2.44
CA LEU A 15 2.56 22.96 -2.62
C LEU A 15 3.29 23.93 -1.66
N ASP A 16 2.55 24.85 -1.03
CA ASP A 16 3.02 25.80 -0.02
C ASP A 16 2.87 25.26 1.42
N GLY A 17 2.69 23.92 1.56
CA GLY A 17 2.74 23.26 2.85
C GLY A 17 4.07 23.57 3.58
N PRO A 18 4.11 23.46 4.91
CA PRO A 18 5.32 23.74 5.66
C PRO A 18 6.48 22.92 5.07
N ILE A 19 7.58 23.62 4.78
CA ILE A 19 8.84 22.97 4.34
C ILE A 19 9.17 21.91 5.37
N PRO A 20 9.39 20.63 4.97
CA PRO A 20 9.74 19.58 5.92
C PRO A 20 10.98 19.99 6.70
N ASP A 21 11.01 19.76 7.98
CA ASP A 21 12.22 19.98 8.76
C ASP A 21 13.34 19.03 8.29
N GLU A 22 14.59 19.40 8.54
CA GLU A 22 15.75 18.60 8.16
C GLU A 22 15.71 17.16 8.72
N ALA A 23 15.01 16.95 9.85
CA ALA A 23 14.82 15.63 10.45
C ALA A 23 13.88 14.76 9.62
N GLU A 24 12.89 15.34 8.97
CA GLU A 24 11.99 14.65 8.05
C GLU A 24 12.72 14.20 6.77
N LEU A 25 13.66 15.01 6.30
CA LEU A 25 14.52 14.71 5.14
C LEU A 25 15.64 13.71 5.47
N THR A 26 16.10 13.66 6.72
CA THR A 26 17.19 12.78 7.16
C THR A 26 16.74 11.42 7.67
N ALA A 27 15.48 11.21 7.97
CA ALA A 27 14.92 9.96 8.50
C ALA A 27 14.91 8.79 7.49
N GLY A 28 15.80 8.76 6.52
CA GLY A 28 16.34 7.50 5.99
C GLY A 28 15.92 7.02 4.63
N SER A 29 15.18 7.73 3.79
CA SER A 29 15.19 7.38 2.37
C SER A 29 15.05 8.62 1.50
N ARG A 30 16.18 9.10 1.00
CA ARG A 30 16.14 10.08 -0.08
C ARG A 30 15.35 9.49 -1.24
N VAL A 31 14.20 10.09 -1.51
CA VAL A 31 13.44 9.81 -2.72
C VAL A 31 14.23 10.40 -3.89
N GLU A 32 14.88 9.53 -4.67
CA GLU A 32 15.72 9.94 -5.79
C GLU A 32 15.09 9.49 -7.11
N PRO A 33 14.81 10.42 -8.05
CA PRO A 33 14.43 10.04 -9.40
C PRO A 33 15.46 9.14 -10.07
N GLY A 34 15.02 8.24 -10.93
CA GLY A 34 15.90 7.27 -11.60
C GLY A 34 16.23 6.03 -10.78
N ARG A 35 15.72 5.95 -9.54
CA ARG A 35 15.83 4.74 -8.71
C ARG A 35 14.46 4.15 -8.45
N ARG A 36 14.39 2.84 -8.45
CA ARG A 36 13.17 2.11 -8.15
C ARG A 36 12.84 2.20 -6.66
N HIS A 37 11.63 2.68 -6.36
CA HIS A 37 11.10 2.77 -5.01
C HIS A 37 10.05 1.69 -4.74
N GLY A 38 9.96 1.27 -3.50
CA GLY A 38 8.97 0.30 -3.04
C GLY A 38 8.81 0.31 -1.53
N PHE A 39 7.84 -0.47 -1.05
CA PHE A 39 7.60 -0.63 0.36
C PHE A 39 8.37 -1.81 0.94
N PHE A 40 8.93 -1.60 2.11
CA PHE A 40 9.31 -2.64 3.04
C PHE A 40 8.33 -2.60 4.23
N THR A 41 7.72 -3.73 4.53
CA THR A 41 6.82 -3.87 5.68
C THR A 41 7.41 -4.89 6.65
N ASP A 42 7.72 -4.45 7.86
CA ASP A 42 8.18 -5.31 8.95
C ASP A 42 6.96 -5.75 9.79
N THR A 43 6.52 -6.97 9.55
CA THR A 43 5.35 -7.52 10.24
C THR A 43 5.58 -7.76 11.72
N THR A 44 6.83 -7.78 12.19
CA THR A 44 7.15 -7.92 13.61
C THR A 44 6.91 -6.64 14.40
N LEU A 45 6.91 -5.49 13.71
CA LEU A 45 6.66 -4.18 14.29
C LEU A 45 5.21 -3.70 14.08
N CYS A 46 4.48 -4.34 13.17
CA CYS A 46 3.09 -3.96 12.89
C CYS A 46 2.19 -4.30 14.08
N ILE A 47 1.45 -3.31 14.57
CA ILE A 47 0.50 -3.44 15.68
C ILE A 47 -0.96 -3.44 15.22
N GLY A 48 -1.22 -3.46 13.91
CA GLY A 48 -2.57 -3.50 13.35
C GLY A 48 -3.39 -2.23 13.58
N CYS A 49 -2.77 -1.09 13.87
CA CYS A 49 -3.48 0.15 14.24
C CYS A 49 -4.23 0.82 13.09
N LYS A 50 -3.99 0.40 11.83
CA LYS A 50 -4.62 0.92 10.59
C LYS A 50 -4.37 2.39 10.27
N ALA A 51 -3.49 3.09 10.99
CA ALA A 51 -3.13 4.46 10.66
C ALA A 51 -2.67 4.62 9.20
N CYS A 52 -2.02 3.60 8.65
CA CYS A 52 -1.60 3.57 7.25
C CYS A 52 -2.76 3.51 6.25
N GLU A 53 -3.86 2.81 6.57
CA GLU A 53 -5.07 2.78 5.73
C GLU A 53 -5.77 4.13 5.74
N VAL A 54 -5.96 4.70 6.94
CA VAL A 54 -6.60 6.02 7.10
C VAL A 54 -5.80 7.08 6.36
N ALA A 55 -4.48 7.13 6.55
CA ALA A 55 -3.62 8.10 5.88
C ALA A 55 -3.63 7.92 4.35
N CYS A 56 -3.72 6.68 3.86
CA CYS A 56 -3.82 6.41 2.43
C CYS A 56 -5.15 6.92 1.86
N LYS A 57 -6.27 6.64 2.56
CA LYS A 57 -7.60 7.09 2.13
C LYS A 57 -7.71 8.61 2.15
N GLU A 58 -7.25 9.24 3.22
CA GLU A 58 -7.31 10.70 3.37
C GLU A 58 -6.45 11.40 2.32
N TRP A 59 -5.19 10.95 2.14
CA TRP A 59 -4.29 11.60 1.18
C TRP A 59 -4.76 11.46 -0.27
N ASN A 60 -5.26 10.28 -0.63
CA ASN A 60 -5.68 10.00 -2.01
C ASN A 60 -7.17 10.28 -2.25
N LEU A 61 -7.88 10.85 -1.27
CA LEU A 61 -9.32 11.15 -1.33
C LEU A 61 -10.17 9.94 -1.75
N LEU A 62 -9.81 8.76 -1.23
CA LEU A 62 -10.54 7.54 -1.55
C LEU A 62 -11.85 7.49 -0.77
N PRO A 63 -12.93 7.01 -1.38
CA PRO A 63 -14.21 6.90 -0.70
C PRO A 63 -14.13 5.91 0.48
N ALA A 64 -15.03 6.07 1.43
CA ALA A 64 -15.19 5.10 2.51
C ALA A 64 -15.71 3.78 1.96
N ASP A 65 -15.28 2.68 2.58
CA ASP A 65 -15.92 1.38 2.39
C ASP A 65 -17.26 1.34 3.14
N ASP A 66 -18.02 0.24 2.97
CA ASP A 66 -19.25 0.03 3.71
C ASP A 66 -19.04 0.21 5.21
N LEU A 67 -19.89 1.02 5.83
CA LEU A 67 -19.83 1.33 7.27
C LEU A 67 -20.45 0.24 8.15
N GLY A 68 -20.86 -0.89 7.58
CA GLY A 68 -21.47 -2.00 8.30
C GLY A 68 -20.46 -2.95 8.93
N LEU A 69 -20.86 -3.60 10.03
CA LEU A 69 -20.08 -4.72 10.60
C LEU A 69 -20.20 -5.93 9.67
N ARG A 70 -19.10 -6.37 9.10
CA ARG A 70 -19.09 -7.56 8.21
C ARG A 70 -19.08 -8.89 8.97
N GLY A 71 -18.63 -8.91 10.21
CA GLY A 71 -18.57 -10.12 11.05
C GLY A 71 -17.59 -11.19 10.60
N THR A 72 -16.78 -10.92 9.56
CA THR A 72 -15.84 -11.87 8.95
C THR A 72 -14.39 -11.58 9.30
N SER A 73 -14.11 -10.40 9.83
CA SER A 73 -12.77 -9.95 10.23
C SER A 73 -12.89 -8.92 11.36
N TYR A 74 -11.79 -8.63 12.03
CA TYR A 74 -11.65 -7.48 12.95
C TYR A 74 -11.73 -6.11 12.24
N ASP A 75 -11.98 -6.14 10.96
CA ASP A 75 -11.85 -5.07 10.02
C ASP A 75 -13.08 -5.01 9.11
N ASN A 76 -13.64 -3.83 8.93
CA ASN A 76 -14.74 -3.61 7.99
C ASN A 76 -14.23 -3.49 6.54
N THR A 77 -12.93 -3.34 6.32
CA THR A 77 -12.30 -3.35 5.00
C THR A 77 -12.13 -4.79 4.53
N GLY A 78 -12.72 -5.17 3.41
CA GLY A 78 -12.61 -6.54 2.90
C GLY A 78 -11.23 -6.85 2.34
N ASP A 79 -10.90 -6.19 1.23
CA ASP A 79 -9.70 -6.44 0.44
C ASP A 79 -9.15 -5.15 -0.19
N LEU A 80 -8.01 -5.25 -0.85
CA LEU A 80 -7.49 -4.20 -1.71
C LEU A 80 -8.36 -4.06 -2.96
N GLY A 81 -8.59 -2.82 -3.40
CA GLY A 81 -9.46 -2.54 -4.54
C GLY A 81 -9.39 -1.08 -4.99
N ALA A 82 -10.42 -0.65 -5.72
CA ALA A 82 -10.50 0.71 -6.23
C ALA A 82 -10.58 1.77 -5.13
N THR A 83 -11.27 1.45 -4.05
CA THR A 83 -11.53 2.35 -2.90
C THR A 83 -10.53 2.17 -1.76
N THR A 84 -9.80 1.06 -1.72
CA THR A 84 -8.87 0.72 -0.65
C THR A 84 -7.53 0.28 -1.24
N TRP A 85 -6.55 1.18 -1.22
CA TRP A 85 -5.24 0.92 -1.82
C TRP A 85 -4.21 0.36 -0.84
N ARG A 86 -4.50 0.42 0.46
CA ARG A 86 -3.72 -0.18 1.52
C ARG A 86 -4.66 -0.86 2.51
N HIS A 87 -4.30 -2.07 2.89
CA HIS A 87 -5.11 -2.91 3.78
C HIS A 87 -4.23 -3.59 4.83
N VAL A 88 -4.72 -3.70 6.05
CA VAL A 88 -4.05 -4.45 7.14
C VAL A 88 -4.77 -5.76 7.35
N HIS A 89 -4.10 -6.85 7.00
CA HIS A 89 -4.59 -8.20 7.26
C HIS A 89 -4.33 -8.59 8.71
N PHE A 90 -5.33 -9.17 9.34
CA PHE A 90 -5.24 -9.79 10.65
C PHE A 90 -5.22 -11.31 10.46
N ILE A 91 -4.10 -11.95 10.75
CA ILE A 91 -3.89 -13.37 10.53
C ILE A 91 -3.76 -14.05 11.89
N GLU A 92 -4.73 -14.90 12.21
CA GLU A 92 -4.69 -15.73 13.40
C GLU A 92 -4.05 -17.08 13.08
N GLN A 93 -2.99 -17.39 13.79
CA GLN A 93 -2.37 -18.70 13.74
C GLN A 93 -2.71 -19.46 15.01
N LEU A 94 -3.71 -20.31 14.92
CA LEU A 94 -4.10 -21.20 16.01
C LEU A 94 -3.27 -22.49 15.88
N SER A 95 -2.28 -22.69 16.75
CA SER A 95 -1.53 -23.94 16.81
C SER A 95 -1.64 -24.59 18.19
N ASN A 96 -1.91 -25.89 18.23
CA ASN A 96 -1.47 -26.72 19.34
C ASN A 96 0.03 -26.86 19.17
N GLY A 97 0.83 -26.83 20.25
CA GLY A 97 2.30 -26.88 20.24
C GLY A 97 2.95 -27.92 19.33
N ASP A 98 2.19 -28.82 18.72
CA ASP A 98 2.62 -29.89 17.80
C ASP A 98 2.33 -29.56 16.32
N GLY A 99 1.97 -28.34 15.97
CA GLY A 99 1.62 -27.96 14.58
C GLY A 99 0.31 -28.55 14.05
N ALA A 100 -0.44 -29.26 14.86
CA ALA A 100 -1.74 -29.83 14.50
C ALA A 100 -2.85 -28.79 14.66
N ARG A 101 -3.80 -28.76 13.72
CA ARG A 101 -5.03 -27.94 13.83
C ARG A 101 -5.75 -28.21 15.15
N VAL A 102 -6.13 -27.15 15.83
CA VAL A 102 -6.83 -27.19 17.13
C VAL A 102 -8.11 -28.03 17.00
N THR A 103 -8.11 -29.21 17.58
CA THR A 103 -9.31 -30.06 17.69
C THR A 103 -9.77 -30.29 19.12
N LYS A 104 -9.02 -29.80 20.13
CA LYS A 104 -9.39 -29.89 21.55
C LYS A 104 -8.98 -28.62 22.29
N MET A 105 -9.77 -28.20 23.27
CA MET A 105 -9.51 -27.09 24.19
C MET A 105 -8.28 -27.36 25.06
N THR A 106 -7.09 -27.09 24.52
CA THR A 106 -5.86 -26.95 25.26
C THR A 106 -5.52 -25.45 25.36
N PRO A 107 -4.74 -24.99 26.37
CA PRO A 107 -4.44 -23.57 26.51
C PRO A 107 -3.84 -23.02 25.22
N PHE A 108 -4.51 -22.05 24.64
CA PHE A 108 -4.21 -21.46 23.35
C PHE A 108 -2.83 -20.79 23.34
N GLN A 109 -1.94 -21.24 22.49
CA GLN A 109 -0.92 -20.40 21.91
C GLN A 109 -1.46 -19.87 20.58
N SER A 110 -2.11 -18.73 20.60
CA SER A 110 -2.49 -18.05 19.38
C SER A 110 -1.41 -17.02 19.04
N ASN A 111 -0.82 -17.16 17.87
CA ASN A 111 0.04 -16.13 17.30
C ASN A 111 -0.83 -15.23 16.40
N TRP A 112 -0.74 -13.95 16.63
CA TRP A 112 -1.36 -12.94 15.79
C TRP A 112 -0.29 -12.32 14.92
N LEU A 113 -0.56 -12.25 13.62
CA LEU A 113 0.26 -11.54 12.66
C LEU A 113 -0.57 -10.45 12.02
N MET A 114 -0.11 -9.22 12.10
CA MET A 114 -0.69 -8.11 11.39
C MET A 114 0.22 -7.76 10.22
N MET A 115 -0.36 -7.67 9.02
CA MET A 115 0.40 -7.38 7.81
C MET A 115 -0.26 -6.27 7.01
N SER A 116 0.41 -5.13 6.92
CA SER A 116 -0.03 -4.06 6.02
C SER A 116 0.36 -4.41 4.58
N ASP A 117 -0.64 -4.60 3.74
CA ASP A 117 -0.49 -4.94 2.33
C ASP A 117 -0.86 -3.78 1.39
N VAL A 118 -0.26 -3.80 0.18
CA VAL A 118 -0.37 -2.75 -0.82
C VAL A 118 0.16 -3.23 -2.17
N CYS A 119 -0.07 -2.47 -3.23
CA CYS A 119 0.55 -2.72 -4.54
C CYS A 119 2.08 -2.83 -4.44
N LYS A 120 2.63 -3.87 -5.08
CA LYS A 120 4.08 -4.17 -5.03
C LYS A 120 4.89 -3.36 -6.05
N HIS A 121 4.25 -2.60 -6.96
CA HIS A 121 4.90 -1.90 -8.07
C HIS A 121 5.94 -2.77 -8.77
N CYS A 122 5.51 -3.95 -9.23
CA CYS A 122 6.34 -5.06 -9.72
C CYS A 122 7.33 -4.64 -10.82
N SER A 123 8.52 -5.29 -10.89
CA SER A 123 9.52 -5.01 -11.93
C SER A 123 9.10 -5.49 -13.32
N PRO A 124 8.81 -6.77 -13.60
CA PRO A 124 7.85 -7.08 -14.64
C PRO A 124 6.47 -6.79 -14.04
N ALA A 125 5.73 -5.84 -14.59
CA ALA A 125 4.41 -5.47 -14.08
C ALA A 125 3.32 -6.03 -15.00
N PRO A 126 2.72 -7.20 -14.69
CA PRO A 126 1.74 -7.82 -15.57
C PRO A 126 0.54 -6.92 -15.89
N CYS A 127 0.13 -6.07 -14.93
CA CYS A 127 -0.95 -5.12 -15.17
C CYS A 127 -0.57 -4.05 -16.21
N LEU A 128 0.70 -3.66 -16.29
CA LEU A 128 1.20 -2.72 -17.30
C LEU A 128 1.26 -3.40 -18.67
N GLU A 129 1.78 -4.64 -18.71
CA GLU A 129 1.90 -5.41 -19.96
C GLU A 129 0.53 -5.76 -20.57
N ALA A 130 -0.47 -5.98 -19.71
CA ALA A 130 -1.83 -6.29 -20.13
C ALA A 130 -2.65 -5.07 -20.58
N CYS A 131 -2.14 -3.83 -20.39
CA CYS A 131 -2.91 -2.63 -20.69
C CYS A 131 -2.89 -2.29 -22.18
N PRO A 132 -4.01 -2.44 -22.93
CA PRO A 132 -4.03 -2.24 -24.37
C PRO A 132 -3.92 -0.77 -24.78
N THR A 133 -4.28 0.15 -23.88
CA THR A 133 -4.25 1.60 -24.17
C THR A 133 -2.94 2.25 -23.74
N GLY A 134 -2.06 1.53 -23.03
CA GLY A 134 -0.87 2.11 -22.46
C GLY A 134 -1.15 3.08 -21.29
N ALA A 135 -2.36 3.03 -20.72
CA ALA A 135 -2.74 3.88 -19.58
C ALA A 135 -1.94 3.55 -18.31
N ILE A 136 -1.39 2.35 -18.21
CA ILE A 136 -0.51 1.96 -17.09
C ILE A 136 0.93 2.12 -17.55
N PHE A 137 1.69 2.91 -16.80
CA PHE A 137 3.08 3.24 -17.15
C PHE A 137 3.97 3.33 -15.92
N ARG A 138 5.28 3.50 -16.13
CA ARG A 138 6.25 3.73 -15.05
C ARG A 138 6.61 5.18 -14.97
N THR A 139 6.69 5.66 -13.74
CA THR A 139 7.17 6.99 -13.42
C THR A 139 8.71 7.03 -13.34
N GLU A 140 9.28 8.22 -13.15
CA GLU A 140 10.72 8.43 -12.90
C GLU A 140 11.24 7.76 -11.62
N PHE A 141 10.35 7.36 -10.71
CA PHE A 141 10.65 6.59 -9.49
C PHE A 141 10.50 5.07 -9.71
N ASP A 142 10.31 4.66 -10.96
CA ASP A 142 10.00 3.28 -11.38
C ASP A 142 8.74 2.72 -10.70
N THR A 143 7.83 3.60 -10.28
CA THR A 143 6.53 3.21 -9.76
C THR A 143 5.54 2.99 -10.90
N VAL A 144 4.65 2.03 -10.74
CA VAL A 144 3.63 1.70 -11.75
C VAL A 144 2.35 2.45 -11.39
N VAL A 145 1.88 3.32 -12.27
CA VAL A 145 0.68 4.15 -12.06
C VAL A 145 -0.29 4.02 -13.22
N VAL A 146 -1.55 4.38 -12.98
CA VAL A 146 -2.61 4.43 -14.00
C VAL A 146 -2.86 5.88 -14.34
N GLN A 147 -2.76 6.21 -15.63
CA GLN A 147 -3.17 7.52 -16.14
C GLN A 147 -4.65 7.48 -16.48
N GLN A 148 -5.44 8.17 -15.70
CA GLN A 148 -6.90 8.09 -15.76
C GLN A 148 -7.48 8.61 -17.08
N ASP A 149 -6.84 9.59 -17.72
CA ASP A 149 -7.32 10.17 -18.97
C ASP A 149 -7.19 9.21 -20.18
N ILE A 150 -6.26 8.27 -20.09
CA ILE A 150 -6.02 7.25 -21.15
C ILE A 150 -6.76 5.94 -20.84
N CYS A 151 -7.11 5.71 -19.56
CA CYS A 151 -7.77 4.48 -19.14
C CYS A 151 -9.19 4.41 -19.71
N ASN A 152 -9.48 3.33 -20.44
CA ASN A 152 -10.82 3.07 -21.00
C ASN A 152 -11.65 2.06 -20.19
N GLY A 153 -11.16 1.63 -19.01
CA GLY A 153 -11.89 0.72 -18.12
C GLY A 153 -12.04 -0.72 -18.62
N CYS A 154 -11.21 -1.17 -19.54
CA CYS A 154 -11.34 -2.53 -20.14
C CYS A 154 -11.16 -3.67 -19.11
N GLY A 155 -10.59 -3.43 -17.95
CA GLY A 155 -10.45 -4.37 -16.85
C GLY A 155 -9.34 -5.43 -17.00
N TYR A 156 -8.57 -5.47 -18.11
CA TYR A 156 -7.54 -6.50 -18.33
C TYR A 156 -6.43 -6.50 -17.28
N CYS A 157 -6.18 -5.35 -16.63
CA CYS A 157 -5.21 -5.23 -15.58
C CYS A 157 -5.64 -5.93 -14.25
N MET A 158 -6.94 -6.19 -14.07
CA MET A 158 -7.46 -6.87 -12.87
C MET A 158 -6.98 -8.32 -12.80
N PRO A 159 -7.32 -9.20 -13.76
CA PRO A 159 -6.89 -10.59 -13.74
C PRO A 159 -5.38 -10.75 -13.98
N ALA A 160 -4.72 -9.75 -14.58
CA ALA A 160 -3.26 -9.77 -14.74
C ALA A 160 -2.51 -9.54 -13.44
N CYS A 161 -3.14 -8.93 -12.42
CA CYS A 161 -2.49 -8.66 -11.14
C CYS A 161 -2.53 -9.90 -10.22
N PRO A 162 -1.40 -10.54 -9.91
CA PRO A 162 -1.42 -11.73 -9.04
C PRO A 162 -1.74 -11.41 -7.57
N PHE A 163 -1.77 -10.12 -7.21
CA PHE A 163 -2.05 -9.64 -5.86
C PHE A 163 -3.44 -9.06 -5.68
N GLY A 164 -4.25 -9.01 -6.73
CA GLY A 164 -5.62 -8.48 -6.67
C GLY A 164 -5.74 -7.00 -6.31
N VAL A 165 -4.70 -6.21 -6.52
CA VAL A 165 -4.65 -4.80 -6.03
C VAL A 165 -5.18 -3.77 -7.03
N VAL A 166 -5.54 -4.21 -8.24
CA VAL A 166 -6.08 -3.34 -9.30
C VAL A 166 -7.55 -3.64 -9.47
N GLU A 167 -8.37 -2.61 -9.41
CA GLU A 167 -9.80 -2.75 -9.61
C GLU A 167 -10.34 -1.61 -10.48
N VAL A 168 -11.38 -1.90 -11.25
CA VAL A 168 -12.13 -0.88 -11.99
C VAL A 168 -13.22 -0.32 -11.09
N SER A 169 -13.15 0.97 -10.81
CA SER A 169 -14.15 1.66 -9.98
C SER A 169 -15.50 1.70 -10.70
N LEU A 170 -16.57 1.45 -9.95
CA LEU A 170 -17.94 1.58 -10.43
C LEU A 170 -18.37 3.04 -10.58
N GLU A 171 -17.67 3.97 -9.95
CA GLU A 171 -18.01 5.40 -10.00
C GLU A 171 -17.60 6.06 -11.31
N ASP A 172 -16.37 5.80 -11.78
CA ASP A 172 -15.82 6.43 -12.99
C ASP A 172 -15.51 5.43 -14.11
N GLY A 173 -15.67 4.12 -13.86
CA GLY A 173 -15.40 3.07 -14.82
C GLY A 173 -13.92 2.90 -15.17
N LYS A 174 -12.99 3.38 -14.34
CA LYS A 174 -11.56 3.35 -14.60
C LYS A 174 -10.81 2.51 -13.60
N ALA A 175 -9.65 2.02 -14.00
CA ALA A 175 -8.81 1.22 -13.11
C ALA A 175 -8.12 2.10 -12.06
N HIS A 176 -8.18 1.66 -10.81
CA HIS A 176 -7.54 2.30 -9.68
C HIS A 176 -6.62 1.35 -8.93
N LYS A 177 -5.56 1.87 -8.38
CA LYS A 177 -4.62 1.18 -7.50
C LYS A 177 -3.67 2.18 -6.83
N CYS A 178 -2.92 1.73 -5.84
CA CYS A 178 -1.87 2.53 -5.20
C CYS A 178 -0.91 3.15 -6.23
N THR A 179 -0.65 4.45 -6.07
CA THR A 179 0.27 5.26 -6.89
C THR A 179 1.66 5.40 -6.26
N LEU A 180 1.89 4.82 -5.07
CA LEU A 180 3.02 5.10 -4.18
C LEU A 180 3.06 6.57 -3.73
N CYS A 181 1.90 7.24 -3.69
CA CYS A 181 1.78 8.68 -3.46
C CYS A 181 2.75 9.47 -4.35
N TYR A 182 2.62 9.29 -5.68
CA TYR A 182 3.53 9.86 -6.67
C TYR A 182 3.77 11.37 -6.51
N ASP A 183 2.73 12.10 -6.16
CA ASP A 183 2.77 13.52 -5.85
C ASP A 183 3.69 13.84 -4.66
N ARG A 184 3.63 13.03 -3.59
CA ARG A 184 4.53 13.16 -2.44
C ARG A 184 5.98 12.82 -2.81
N LEU A 185 6.18 11.75 -3.57
CA LEU A 185 7.52 11.38 -4.04
C LEU A 185 8.16 12.50 -4.87
N LYS A 186 7.39 13.19 -5.71
CA LYS A 186 7.88 14.36 -6.47
C LYS A 186 8.30 15.50 -5.56
N GLY A 187 7.64 15.67 -4.42
CA GLY A 187 8.01 16.63 -3.39
C GLY A 187 9.18 16.18 -2.50
N GLY A 188 9.73 14.98 -2.72
CA GLY A 188 10.78 14.42 -1.87
C GLY A 188 10.28 13.79 -0.57
N PHE A 189 8.95 13.63 -0.42
CA PHE A 189 8.33 13.09 0.78
C PHE A 189 8.10 11.59 0.69
N GLU A 190 8.07 10.94 1.83
CA GLU A 190 7.60 9.56 1.93
C GLU A 190 6.09 9.44 1.67
N PRO A 191 5.62 8.27 1.16
CA PRO A 191 4.20 7.99 1.04
C PRO A 191 3.45 8.20 2.36
N ALA A 192 2.21 8.70 2.28
CA ALA A 192 1.39 9.04 3.45
C ALA A 192 1.26 7.88 4.45
N CYS A 193 1.11 6.65 3.95
CA CYS A 193 1.00 5.45 4.78
C CYS A 193 2.30 5.09 5.53
N ALA A 194 3.48 5.35 4.95
CA ALA A 194 4.76 5.16 5.63
C ALA A 194 4.94 6.21 6.72
N LYS A 195 4.70 7.49 6.40
CA LYS A 195 4.80 8.59 7.35
C LYS A 195 3.85 8.44 8.55
N ALA A 196 2.67 7.89 8.35
CA ALA A 196 1.69 7.71 9.42
C ALA A 196 1.92 6.47 10.30
N CYS A 197 2.91 5.63 10.00
CA CYS A 197 3.15 4.42 10.76
C CYS A 197 3.83 4.70 12.10
N PRO A 198 3.16 4.51 13.26
CA PRO A 198 3.70 4.89 14.57
C PRO A 198 4.85 3.99 15.04
N THR A 199 5.02 2.82 14.42
CA THR A 199 6.05 1.83 14.79
C THR A 199 7.16 1.69 13.74
N ASP A 200 7.17 2.54 12.70
CA ASP A 200 8.09 2.43 11.57
C ASP A 200 8.10 1.04 10.89
N SER A 201 7.00 0.31 11.04
CA SER A 201 6.80 -0.98 10.37
C SER A 201 6.82 -0.86 8.84
N ILE A 202 6.36 0.28 8.32
CA ILE A 202 6.29 0.56 6.89
C ILE A 202 7.36 1.59 6.54
N ARG A 203 8.22 1.24 5.59
CA ARG A 203 9.24 2.14 5.06
C ARG A 203 9.18 2.15 3.54
N CYS A 204 9.31 3.34 2.96
CA CYS A 204 9.53 3.50 1.54
C CYS A 204 11.03 3.67 1.31
N ALA A 205 11.61 2.83 0.44
CA ALA A 205 13.03 2.87 0.15
C ALA A 205 13.31 2.41 -1.28
N THR A 206 14.54 2.63 -1.74
CA THR A 206 14.98 2.06 -3.01
C THR A 206 15.00 0.53 -2.93
N ILE A 207 14.53 -0.14 -3.96
CA ILE A 207 14.38 -1.62 -3.98
C ILE A 207 15.72 -2.34 -3.73
N ALA A 208 16.84 -1.77 -4.16
CA ALA A 208 18.16 -2.32 -3.87
C ALA A 208 18.44 -2.44 -2.36
N ILE A 209 17.84 -1.57 -1.54
CA ILE A 209 17.92 -1.62 -0.07
C ILE A 209 16.88 -2.61 0.48
N VAL A 210 15.70 -2.64 -0.11
CA VAL A 210 14.59 -3.50 0.30
C VAL A 210 14.86 -4.98 0.01
N SER A 211 15.53 -5.27 -1.12
CA SER A 211 15.80 -6.64 -1.57
C SER A 211 17.04 -7.29 -0.93
N ARG A 212 17.81 -6.56 -0.12
CA ARG A 212 18.89 -7.18 0.66
C ARG A 212 18.27 -8.12 1.70
N PRO A 213 18.49 -9.43 1.60
CA PRO A 213 18.05 -10.33 2.64
C PRO A 213 18.74 -9.90 3.94
N ARG A 214 17.96 -9.70 4.99
CA ARG A 214 18.50 -9.50 6.33
C ARG A 214 19.07 -10.84 6.84
N LEU A 215 20.16 -11.29 6.23
CA LEU A 215 20.88 -12.51 6.66
C LEU A 215 21.40 -12.43 8.10
N ASN A 216 21.26 -11.28 8.77
CA ASN A 216 21.78 -11.07 10.12
C ASN A 216 20.73 -11.10 11.24
N TRP A 217 19.44 -11.29 10.93
CA TRP A 217 18.41 -11.27 11.99
C TRP A 217 18.39 -12.54 12.85
N THR A 218 18.85 -13.64 12.32
CA THR A 218 18.89 -14.92 13.05
C THR A 218 20.14 -15.12 13.91
N ARG A 219 21.16 -14.25 13.80
CA ARG A 219 22.41 -14.40 14.55
C ARG A 219 22.53 -13.57 15.83
N THR A 220 21.58 -12.68 16.13
CA THR A 220 21.64 -11.82 17.33
C THR A 220 20.66 -12.23 18.42
N ARG A 221 20.01 -13.38 18.33
CA ARG A 221 19.23 -13.99 19.42
C ARG A 221 19.70 -15.41 19.67
N ALA A 222 20.92 -15.58 20.13
CA ALA A 222 21.39 -16.73 20.85
C ALA A 222 21.84 -16.23 22.24
#